data_7b49156d370d3d7c0289e2dc065659a6
#
_entry.id   7b49156d370d3d7c0289e2dc065659a6
#
_cell.length_a   1.000
_cell.length_b   1.000
_cell.length_c   1.000
_cell.angle_alpha   90.00
_cell.angle_beta   90.00
_cell.angle_gamma   90.00
#
_symmetry.space_group_name_H-M   'P 1'
#
loop_
_entity.id
_entity.type
_entity.pdbx_description
1 polymer ?
#
loop_
_entity_poly.entity_id
_entity_poly.type
_entity_poly.pdbx_seq_one_letter_code
_entity_poly.pdbx_strand_id
1 'polypeptide(L)'
;AAAAVSAGIGALAQGTDGAGSIRIPSGFTGTFGHKPSWGLVPQYPASVVPLLSHVGPITRTVRDAALFLDATVGQHALDSFSLPTSPGLLDAMEGDIRGLRIAWSPDLGYAAVDPGVVRIAESAARRFEELGCHVEEAHPPLADPWETVHKVWSCGFAGAFRDQLAEVRDQMDPGLVRVIEAGLGFSAADLAAAYMQRDAYFHGWRQFMADYDLMLTPTLPVTAFEAGQDYPGQIAGRDTTYLSWTAFTYPMNVTGLPAAS
;
A
#
# COMPACT_ATOMS: atom_id res chain seq x y z
N ALA A 1 3.22 14.17 7.07
CA ALA A 1 1.75 14.17 7.19
C ALA A 1 1.30 13.33 8.39
N ALA A 2 1.56 12.01 8.45
CA ALA A 2 1.07 11.14 9.53
C ALA A 2 1.53 11.60 10.92
N ALA A 3 2.81 11.93 11.10
CA ALA A 3 3.34 12.45 12.37
C ALA A 3 2.64 13.75 12.81
N ALA A 4 2.31 14.65 11.88
CA ALA A 4 1.58 15.87 12.18
C ALA A 4 0.14 15.58 12.65
N VAL A 5 -0.56 14.64 11.99
CA VAL A 5 -1.90 14.22 12.38
C VAL A 5 -1.88 13.51 13.73
N SER A 6 -0.91 12.62 13.98
CA SER A 6 -0.72 11.93 15.27
C SER A 6 -0.46 12.92 16.40
N ALA A 7 0.36 13.95 16.14
CA ALA A 7 0.66 15.02 17.11
C ALA A 7 -0.48 16.05 17.31
N GLY A 8 -1.60 15.92 16.59
CA GLY A 8 -2.73 16.85 16.70
C GLY A 8 -2.53 18.20 16.00
N ILE A 9 -1.49 18.35 15.17
CA ILE A 9 -1.23 19.61 14.42
C ILE A 9 -2.29 19.86 13.35
N GLY A 10 -2.83 18.78 12.76
CA GLY A 10 -3.94 18.84 11.80
C GLY A 10 -5.02 17.80 12.13
N ALA A 11 -6.25 18.03 11.68
CA ALA A 11 -7.34 17.09 11.86
C ALA A 11 -7.17 15.84 10.99
N LEU A 12 -6.73 16.04 9.76
CA LEU A 12 -6.50 15.03 8.74
C LEU A 12 -5.39 15.48 7.78
N ALA A 13 -4.87 14.55 7.00
CA ALA A 13 -3.97 14.84 5.89
C ALA A 13 -4.35 13.99 4.66
N GLN A 14 -4.09 14.53 3.49
CA GLN A 14 -4.06 13.77 2.25
C GLN A 14 -2.67 13.18 2.07
N GLY A 15 -2.62 11.92 1.66
CA GLY A 15 -1.40 11.24 1.25
C GLY A 15 -1.52 10.65 -0.15
N THR A 16 -0.37 10.26 -0.72
CA THR A 16 -0.29 9.38 -1.89
C THR A 16 0.35 8.05 -1.45
N ASP A 17 -0.01 6.96 -2.10
CA ASP A 17 0.45 5.61 -1.75
C ASP A 17 0.73 4.83 -3.04
N GLY A 18 2.01 4.70 -3.39
CA GLY A 18 2.45 3.94 -4.56
C GLY A 18 3.05 2.57 -4.20
N ALA A 19 3.51 2.43 -2.93
CA ALA A 19 4.03 1.17 -2.39
C ALA A 19 3.79 1.08 -0.86
N GLY A 20 2.97 1.98 -0.28
CA GLY A 20 2.67 2.00 1.15
C GLY A 20 2.73 3.38 1.81
N SER A 21 2.94 4.47 1.07
CA SER A 21 3.26 5.80 1.66
C SER A 21 2.12 6.46 2.46
N ILE A 22 0.90 5.95 2.46
CA ILE A 22 -0.17 6.25 3.42
C ILE A 22 -0.09 5.27 4.60
N ARG A 23 -0.06 3.98 4.33
CA ARG A 23 -0.21 2.89 5.31
C ARG A 23 1.02 2.71 6.20
N ILE A 24 2.22 2.78 5.64
CA ILE A 24 3.49 2.67 6.39
C ILE A 24 3.58 3.74 7.49
N PRO A 25 3.51 5.04 7.17
CA PRO A 25 3.60 6.06 8.22
C PRO A 25 2.41 6.02 9.18
N SER A 26 1.24 5.57 8.75
CA SER A 26 0.08 5.39 9.64
C SER A 26 0.34 4.26 10.65
N GLY A 27 0.85 3.12 10.22
CA GLY A 27 1.23 2.02 11.09
C GLY A 27 2.30 2.41 12.13
N PHE A 28 3.27 3.26 11.74
CA PHE A 28 4.32 3.72 12.65
C PHE A 28 3.87 4.79 13.65
N THR A 29 2.81 5.55 13.34
CA THR A 29 2.40 6.70 14.15
C THR A 29 1.07 6.50 14.89
N GLY A 30 0.43 5.33 14.72
CA GLY A 30 -0.88 5.05 15.33
C GLY A 30 -2.00 5.92 14.76
N THR A 31 -1.88 6.36 13.52
CA THR A 31 -2.97 7.00 12.77
C THR A 31 -3.69 5.98 11.90
N PHE A 32 -4.90 6.29 11.46
CA PHE A 32 -5.60 5.50 10.45
C PHE A 32 -5.22 6.00 9.06
N GLY A 33 -4.71 5.12 8.21
CA GLY A 33 -4.38 5.40 6.82
C GLY A 33 -5.13 4.49 5.88
N HIS A 34 -5.85 5.04 4.91
CA HIS A 34 -6.59 4.26 3.93
C HIS A 34 -6.11 4.52 2.50
N LYS A 35 -5.64 3.48 1.86
CA LYS A 35 -5.39 3.43 0.43
C LYS A 35 -6.68 2.92 -0.26
N PRO A 36 -7.45 3.76 -0.93
CA PRO A 36 -8.70 3.32 -1.58
C PRO A 36 -8.41 2.43 -2.79
N SER A 37 -9.46 1.90 -3.39
CA SER A 37 -9.37 1.23 -4.69
C SER A 37 -8.79 2.18 -5.74
N TRP A 38 -8.04 1.61 -6.68
CA TRP A 38 -7.44 2.38 -7.77
C TRP A 38 -8.52 3.08 -8.61
N GLY A 39 -8.28 4.37 -8.91
CA GLY A 39 -9.21 5.21 -9.66
C GLY A 39 -10.40 5.76 -8.85
N LEU A 40 -10.56 5.40 -7.58
CA LEU A 40 -11.66 5.88 -6.75
C LEU A 40 -11.53 7.37 -6.41
N VAL A 41 -10.33 7.80 -6.02
CA VAL A 41 -9.99 9.21 -5.77
C VAL A 41 -9.14 9.71 -6.94
N PRO A 42 -9.56 10.75 -7.66
CA PRO A 42 -8.81 11.27 -8.80
C PRO A 42 -7.46 11.87 -8.38
N GLN A 43 -6.48 11.76 -9.26
CA GLN A 43 -5.13 12.29 -9.05
C GLN A 43 -4.69 13.16 -10.23
N TYR A 44 -4.40 14.44 -9.95
CA TYR A 44 -3.81 15.37 -10.92
C TYR A 44 -2.78 16.25 -10.22
N PRO A 45 -1.58 16.46 -10.81
CA PRO A 45 -1.06 15.78 -12.01
C PRO A 45 -0.89 14.27 -11.81
N ALA A 46 -0.79 13.53 -12.92
CA ALA A 46 -0.60 12.09 -12.88
C ALA A 46 0.71 11.71 -12.16
N SER A 47 0.69 10.60 -11.43
CA SER A 47 1.89 10.04 -10.81
C SER A 47 2.86 9.51 -11.87
N VAL A 48 4.14 9.47 -11.55
CA VAL A 48 5.18 8.80 -12.36
C VAL A 48 4.96 7.28 -12.42
N VAL A 49 4.18 6.72 -11.50
CA VAL A 49 3.78 5.31 -11.44
C VAL A 49 2.24 5.19 -11.35
N PRO A 50 1.50 5.62 -12.39
CA PRO A 50 0.06 5.86 -12.29
C PRO A 50 -0.73 4.59 -11.94
N LEU A 51 -0.27 3.39 -12.35
CA LEU A 51 -0.96 2.13 -12.06
C LEU A 51 -0.72 1.59 -10.64
N LEU A 52 0.22 2.17 -9.90
CA LEU A 52 0.51 1.82 -8.50
C LEU A 52 0.05 2.91 -7.53
N SER A 53 -0.14 4.14 -8.02
CA SER A 53 -0.40 5.30 -7.17
C SER A 53 -1.87 5.45 -6.82
N HIS A 54 -2.12 5.79 -5.55
CA HIS A 54 -3.44 6.03 -4.98
C HIS A 54 -3.37 7.30 -4.14
N VAL A 55 -4.47 8.04 -4.08
CA VAL A 55 -4.65 9.18 -3.16
C VAL A 55 -5.63 8.77 -2.07
N GLY A 56 -5.33 9.10 -0.82
CA GLY A 56 -6.20 8.73 0.28
C GLY A 56 -5.92 9.48 1.58
N PRO A 57 -6.76 9.27 2.60
CA PRO A 57 -6.67 9.95 3.88
C PRO A 57 -5.64 9.34 4.84
N ILE A 58 -5.09 10.21 5.68
CA ILE A 58 -4.41 9.89 6.95
C ILE A 58 -5.15 10.67 8.04
N THR A 59 -5.75 9.96 9.00
CA THR A 59 -6.64 10.53 10.01
C THR A 59 -6.41 9.90 11.38
N ARG A 60 -7.05 10.42 12.43
CA ARG A 60 -7.04 9.77 13.74
C ARG A 60 -8.20 8.80 13.94
N THR A 61 -9.24 8.90 13.15
CA THR A 61 -10.42 8.03 13.22
C THR A 61 -10.83 7.51 11.85
N VAL A 62 -11.46 6.34 11.82
CA VAL A 62 -12.04 5.76 10.58
C VAL A 62 -13.13 6.67 10.02
N ARG A 63 -13.92 7.32 10.91
CA ARG A 63 -14.99 8.23 10.53
C ARG A 63 -14.48 9.43 9.74
N ASP A 64 -13.37 10.03 10.18
CA ASP A 64 -12.75 11.16 9.46
C ASP A 64 -12.23 10.73 8.08
N ALA A 65 -11.72 9.48 7.98
CA ALA A 65 -11.30 8.93 6.69
C ALA A 65 -12.48 8.69 5.74
N ALA A 66 -13.59 8.17 6.23
CA ALA A 66 -14.83 8.00 5.46
C ALA A 66 -15.35 9.36 4.96
N LEU A 67 -15.37 10.37 5.83
CA LEU A 67 -15.75 11.73 5.46
C LEU A 67 -14.83 12.35 4.40
N PHE A 68 -13.51 12.14 4.53
CA PHE A 68 -12.54 12.57 3.52
C PHE A 68 -12.82 11.90 2.17
N LEU A 69 -13.07 10.61 2.16
CA LEU A 69 -13.34 9.86 0.94
C LEU A 69 -14.65 10.31 0.29
N ASP A 70 -15.71 10.49 1.07
CA ASP A 70 -17.00 10.99 0.55
C ASP A 70 -16.87 12.40 -0.11
N ALA A 71 -15.91 13.20 0.36
CA ALA A 71 -15.62 14.51 -0.23
C ALA A 71 -14.73 14.44 -1.47
N THR A 72 -14.03 13.32 -1.72
CA THR A 72 -12.96 13.25 -2.74
C THR A 72 -13.16 12.19 -3.80
N VAL A 73 -14.05 11.22 -3.59
CA VAL A 73 -14.34 10.17 -4.59
C VAL A 73 -15.10 10.71 -5.78
N GLY A 74 -14.90 10.07 -6.93
CA GLY A 74 -15.65 10.37 -8.15
C GLY A 74 -14.77 10.68 -9.35
N GLN A 75 -15.40 10.86 -10.50
CA GLN A 75 -14.70 11.14 -11.76
C GLN A 75 -14.29 12.61 -11.85
N HIS A 76 -13.08 12.85 -12.34
CA HIS A 76 -12.57 14.19 -12.61
C HIS A 76 -11.98 14.31 -14.03
N ALA A 77 -12.30 15.38 -14.72
CA ALA A 77 -11.94 15.57 -16.13
C ALA A 77 -10.42 15.60 -16.43
N LEU A 78 -9.60 15.92 -15.43
CA LEU A 78 -8.13 15.95 -15.56
C LEU A 78 -7.45 14.61 -15.22
N ASP A 79 -8.20 13.61 -14.76
CA ASP A 79 -7.69 12.27 -14.48
C ASP A 79 -8.42 11.23 -15.33
N SER A 80 -7.73 10.75 -16.37
CA SER A 80 -8.28 9.75 -17.29
C SER A 80 -8.52 8.38 -16.66
N PHE A 81 -8.00 8.12 -15.47
CA PHE A 81 -8.15 6.87 -14.74
C PHE A 81 -9.22 6.93 -13.65
N SER A 82 -9.75 8.12 -13.34
CA SER A 82 -10.77 8.27 -12.31
C SER A 82 -12.10 7.63 -12.72
N LEU A 83 -12.72 6.93 -11.77
CA LEU A 83 -13.95 6.16 -11.98
C LEU A 83 -15.18 6.95 -11.50
N PRO A 84 -16.32 6.81 -12.19
CA PRO A 84 -17.57 7.36 -11.71
C PRO A 84 -17.99 6.63 -10.42
N THR A 85 -17.97 7.32 -9.30
CA THR A 85 -18.29 6.79 -7.98
C THR A 85 -19.11 7.83 -7.23
N SER A 86 -20.10 7.36 -6.48
CA SER A 86 -20.89 8.20 -5.58
C SER A 86 -20.37 8.10 -4.15
N PRO A 87 -20.46 9.18 -3.35
CA PRO A 87 -20.22 9.13 -1.91
C PRO A 87 -21.18 8.15 -1.21
N GLY A 88 -20.91 7.80 0.04
CA GLY A 88 -21.72 6.89 0.83
C GLY A 88 -20.90 6.01 1.79
N LEU A 89 -19.59 6.29 1.88
CA LEU A 89 -18.68 5.54 2.75
C LEU A 89 -18.96 5.82 4.24
N LEU A 90 -19.38 7.03 4.57
CA LEU A 90 -19.74 7.40 5.94
C LEU A 90 -20.99 6.61 6.41
N ASP A 91 -21.99 6.48 5.56
CA ASP A 91 -23.20 5.72 5.86
C ASP A 91 -22.93 4.21 5.94
N ALA A 92 -21.98 3.71 5.14
CA ALA A 92 -21.58 2.30 5.15
C ALA A 92 -20.90 1.85 6.46
N MET A 93 -20.45 2.78 7.30
CA MET A 93 -19.84 2.45 8.61
C MET A 93 -20.85 1.89 9.63
N GLU A 94 -22.15 2.08 9.42
CA GLU A 94 -23.20 1.57 10.30
C GLU A 94 -23.54 0.07 10.05
N GLY A 95 -22.76 -0.59 9.18
CA GLY A 95 -22.95 -1.99 8.83
C GLY A 95 -22.56 -2.98 9.94
N ASP A 96 -23.17 -4.16 9.92
CA ASP A 96 -22.82 -5.29 10.80
C ASP A 96 -21.72 -6.13 10.15
N ILE A 97 -20.72 -6.52 10.92
CA ILE A 97 -19.58 -7.34 10.47
C ILE A 97 -19.72 -8.81 10.85
N ARG A 98 -20.75 -9.20 11.62
CA ARG A 98 -20.96 -10.59 12.04
C ARG A 98 -21.14 -11.50 10.84
N GLY A 99 -20.46 -12.64 10.86
CA GLY A 99 -20.52 -13.63 9.80
C GLY A 99 -19.57 -13.38 8.64
N LEU A 100 -18.84 -12.26 8.62
CA LEU A 100 -17.80 -12.03 7.60
C LEU A 100 -16.75 -13.14 7.66
N ARG A 101 -16.33 -13.60 6.48
CA ARG A 101 -15.23 -14.55 6.29
C ARG A 101 -13.94 -13.76 6.10
N ILE A 102 -13.00 -13.96 7.01
CA ILE A 102 -11.75 -13.19 7.07
C ILE A 102 -10.57 -14.15 6.94
N ALA A 103 -9.73 -13.94 5.92
CA ALA A 103 -8.43 -14.58 5.85
C ALA A 103 -7.45 -13.81 6.76
N TRP A 104 -6.70 -14.54 7.59
CA TRP A 104 -5.57 -14.02 8.34
C TRP A 104 -4.27 -14.60 7.77
N SER A 105 -3.29 -13.75 7.47
CA SER A 105 -1.97 -14.22 7.10
C SER A 105 -0.87 -13.47 7.86
N PRO A 106 0.00 -14.19 8.57
CA PRO A 106 1.12 -13.59 9.28
C PRO A 106 2.21 -13.07 8.34
N ASP A 107 2.32 -13.61 7.11
CA ASP A 107 3.48 -13.43 6.25
C ASP A 107 3.20 -13.47 4.73
N LEU A 108 1.95 -13.58 4.30
CA LEU A 108 1.55 -13.77 2.88
C LEU A 108 2.20 -15.00 2.21
N GLY A 109 2.77 -15.92 3.01
CA GLY A 109 3.49 -17.08 2.53
C GLY A 109 4.92 -16.83 2.04
N TYR A 110 5.42 -15.58 2.10
CA TYR A 110 6.75 -15.23 1.60
C TYR A 110 7.50 -14.19 2.43
N ALA A 111 6.83 -13.32 3.17
CA ALA A 111 7.45 -12.21 3.89
C ALA A 111 8.24 -12.69 5.11
N ALA A 112 9.40 -12.09 5.36
CA ALA A 112 10.07 -12.19 6.65
C ALA A 112 9.43 -11.19 7.62
N VAL A 113 9.06 -11.61 8.82
CA VAL A 113 8.34 -10.78 9.80
C VAL A 113 8.93 -10.95 11.19
N ASP A 114 9.06 -9.87 11.92
CA ASP A 114 9.43 -9.91 13.34
C ASP A 114 8.39 -10.71 14.13
N PRO A 115 8.82 -11.72 14.94
CA PRO A 115 7.89 -12.55 15.71
C PRO A 115 7.04 -11.75 16.71
N GLY A 116 7.51 -10.60 17.19
CA GLY A 116 6.74 -9.70 18.05
C GLY A 116 5.58 -9.05 17.29
N VAL A 117 5.84 -8.64 16.04
CA VAL A 117 4.79 -8.09 15.15
C VAL A 117 3.74 -9.16 14.85
N VAL A 118 4.16 -10.38 14.50
CA VAL A 118 3.22 -11.48 14.25
C VAL A 118 2.29 -11.71 15.44
N ARG A 119 2.84 -11.83 16.66
CA ARG A 119 2.03 -12.06 17.88
C ARG A 119 0.99 -10.95 18.12
N ILE A 120 1.38 -9.70 17.93
CA ILE A 120 0.47 -8.55 18.14
C ILE A 120 -0.62 -8.54 17.07
N ALA A 121 -0.25 -8.72 15.80
CA ALA A 121 -1.18 -8.71 14.68
C ALA A 121 -2.14 -9.92 14.74
N GLU A 122 -1.67 -11.11 15.13
CA GLU A 122 -2.52 -12.28 15.35
C GLU A 122 -3.53 -12.03 16.48
N SER A 123 -3.09 -11.45 17.59
CA SER A 123 -4.00 -11.09 18.68
C SER A 123 -5.10 -10.13 18.21
N ALA A 124 -4.76 -9.16 17.34
CA ALA A 124 -5.74 -8.26 16.75
C ALA A 124 -6.69 -8.99 15.79
N ALA A 125 -6.18 -9.92 14.97
CA ALA A 125 -7.01 -10.73 14.08
C ALA A 125 -8.03 -11.60 14.84
N ARG A 126 -7.63 -12.21 15.97
CA ARG A 126 -8.53 -12.98 16.85
C ARG A 126 -9.67 -12.16 17.44
N ARG A 127 -9.50 -10.83 17.58
CA ARG A 127 -10.60 -9.96 18.06
C ARG A 127 -11.81 -9.96 17.11
N PHE A 128 -11.62 -10.23 15.83
CA PHE A 128 -12.73 -10.34 14.89
C PHE A 128 -13.60 -11.59 15.15
N GLU A 129 -13.02 -12.67 15.69
CA GLU A 129 -13.81 -13.83 16.14
C GLU A 129 -14.75 -13.44 17.29
N GLU A 130 -14.29 -12.63 18.25
CA GLU A 130 -15.11 -12.11 19.35
C GLU A 130 -16.24 -11.18 18.86
N LEU A 131 -16.04 -10.53 17.69
CA LEU A 131 -17.04 -9.70 17.03
C LEU A 131 -18.00 -10.52 16.14
N GLY A 132 -17.85 -11.87 16.10
CA GLY A 132 -18.71 -12.78 15.37
C GLY A 132 -18.32 -13.04 13.92
N CYS A 133 -17.10 -12.69 13.51
CA CYS A 133 -16.55 -13.04 12.22
C CYS A 133 -15.96 -14.47 12.23
N HIS A 134 -15.80 -15.04 11.03
CA HIS A 134 -15.09 -16.32 10.83
C HIS A 134 -13.67 -15.98 10.36
N VAL A 135 -12.67 -16.24 11.22
CA VAL A 135 -11.26 -15.97 10.90
C VAL A 135 -10.54 -17.30 10.68
N GLU A 136 -9.89 -17.46 9.53
CA GLU A 136 -9.03 -18.62 9.26
C GLU A 136 -7.67 -18.18 8.71
N GLU A 137 -6.63 -18.92 9.02
CA GLU A 137 -5.29 -18.65 8.50
C GLU A 137 -5.21 -19.12 7.05
N ALA A 138 -5.09 -18.15 6.14
CA ALA A 138 -4.99 -18.37 4.70
C ALA A 138 -4.29 -17.20 4.01
N HIS A 139 -3.64 -17.47 2.89
CA HIS A 139 -3.07 -16.46 2.00
C HIS A 139 -3.21 -16.89 0.54
N PRO A 140 -3.22 -15.95 -0.42
CA PRO A 140 -3.25 -16.31 -1.83
C PRO A 140 -1.99 -17.12 -2.19
N PRO A 141 -2.12 -18.19 -3.00
CA PRO A 141 -0.99 -19.01 -3.43
C PRO A 141 -0.17 -18.28 -4.52
N LEU A 142 0.33 -17.11 -4.18
CA LEU A 142 1.06 -16.21 -5.07
C LEU A 142 2.45 -15.95 -4.52
N ALA A 143 3.42 -15.85 -5.40
CA ALA A 143 4.76 -15.42 -5.05
C ALA A 143 4.80 -13.90 -4.76
N ASP A 144 5.86 -13.45 -4.10
CA ASP A 144 6.16 -12.03 -3.89
C ASP A 144 6.18 -11.27 -5.24
N PRO A 145 5.36 -10.23 -5.44
CA PRO A 145 5.35 -9.45 -6.67
C PRO A 145 6.49 -8.42 -6.77
N TRP A 146 7.49 -8.52 -5.91
CA TRP A 146 8.59 -7.55 -5.81
C TRP A 146 9.23 -7.19 -7.16
N GLU A 147 9.54 -8.19 -7.99
CA GLU A 147 10.15 -7.96 -9.31
C GLU A 147 9.27 -7.11 -10.23
N THR A 148 7.97 -7.33 -10.19
CA THR A 148 6.99 -6.54 -10.94
C THR A 148 6.95 -5.10 -10.44
N VAL A 149 6.88 -4.92 -9.13
CA VAL A 149 6.89 -3.58 -8.50
C VAL A 149 8.17 -2.85 -8.83
N HIS A 150 9.32 -3.50 -8.66
CA HIS A 150 10.62 -2.91 -8.91
C HIS A 150 10.75 -2.39 -10.35
N LYS A 151 10.33 -3.17 -11.34
CA LYS A 151 10.38 -2.74 -12.75
C LYS A 151 9.45 -1.56 -13.03
N VAL A 152 8.18 -1.65 -12.62
CA VAL A 152 7.21 -0.57 -12.86
C VAL A 152 7.63 0.71 -12.14
N TRP A 153 8.06 0.60 -10.88
CA TRP A 153 8.50 1.71 -10.05
C TRP A 153 9.73 2.39 -10.66
N SER A 154 10.77 1.63 -10.90
CA SER A 154 12.04 2.15 -11.42
C SER A 154 11.91 2.77 -12.81
N CYS A 155 11.17 2.13 -13.72
CA CYS A 155 10.91 2.69 -15.05
C CYS A 155 10.11 4.01 -14.99
N GLY A 156 9.14 4.12 -14.08
CA GLY A 156 8.37 5.35 -13.88
C GLY A 156 9.26 6.52 -13.44
N PHE A 157 10.10 6.30 -12.44
CA PHE A 157 11.04 7.31 -11.97
C PHE A 157 12.13 7.62 -12.99
N ALA A 158 12.66 6.62 -13.70
CA ALA A 158 13.61 6.83 -14.79
C ALA A 158 13.00 7.69 -15.90
N GLY A 159 11.75 7.42 -16.29
CA GLY A 159 11.03 8.23 -17.28
C GLY A 159 10.87 9.69 -16.88
N ALA A 160 10.65 9.95 -15.58
CA ALA A 160 10.47 11.31 -15.07
C ALA A 160 11.79 12.09 -14.91
N PHE A 161 12.88 11.43 -14.56
CA PHE A 161 14.11 12.12 -14.11
C PHE A 161 15.33 11.92 -15.01
N ARG A 162 15.29 11.03 -16.02
CA ARG A 162 16.46 10.71 -16.86
C ARG A 162 17.16 11.94 -17.46
N ASP A 163 16.40 12.94 -17.90
CA ASP A 163 16.96 14.11 -18.58
C ASP A 163 17.57 15.11 -17.61
N GLN A 164 17.22 15.06 -16.32
CA GLN A 164 17.68 15.97 -15.27
C GLN A 164 18.67 15.28 -14.30
N LEU A 165 18.78 13.94 -14.35
CA LEU A 165 19.52 13.16 -13.34
C LEU A 165 20.97 13.65 -13.16
N ALA A 166 21.65 13.98 -14.26
CA ALA A 166 23.05 14.46 -14.19
C ALA A 166 23.20 15.79 -13.43
N GLU A 167 22.18 16.65 -13.46
CA GLU A 167 22.20 17.97 -12.82
C GLU A 167 21.80 17.92 -11.34
N VAL A 168 20.85 17.02 -10.98
CA VAL A 168 20.25 17.00 -9.63
C VAL A 168 20.69 15.80 -8.78
N ARG A 169 21.50 14.88 -9.32
CA ARG A 169 21.90 13.63 -8.68
C ARG A 169 22.40 13.81 -7.25
N ASP A 170 23.29 14.76 -7.04
CA ASP A 170 23.93 15.01 -5.74
C ASP A 170 23.00 15.71 -4.73
N GLN A 171 21.83 16.16 -5.18
CA GLN A 171 20.78 16.79 -4.36
C GLN A 171 19.63 15.83 -4.04
N MET A 172 19.64 14.63 -4.66
CA MET A 172 18.60 13.62 -4.49
C MET A 172 18.94 12.63 -3.39
N ASP A 173 17.91 12.00 -2.84
CA ASP A 173 18.07 10.85 -1.96
C ASP A 173 18.84 9.73 -2.69
N PRO A 174 19.90 9.17 -2.09
CA PRO A 174 20.72 8.14 -2.75
C PRO A 174 19.94 6.86 -3.09
N GLY A 175 18.88 6.52 -2.32
CA GLY A 175 18.00 5.40 -2.60
C GLY A 175 17.20 5.65 -3.88
N LEU A 176 16.67 6.87 -4.04
CA LEU A 176 15.94 7.28 -5.24
C LEU A 176 16.85 7.29 -6.47
N VAL A 177 18.09 7.77 -6.34
CA VAL A 177 19.07 7.70 -7.44
C VAL A 177 19.28 6.27 -7.93
N ARG A 178 19.49 5.32 -7.01
CA ARG A 178 19.62 3.89 -7.36
C ARG A 178 18.37 3.35 -8.09
N VAL A 179 17.19 3.75 -7.66
CA VAL A 179 15.91 3.38 -8.32
C VAL A 179 15.85 3.90 -9.75
N ILE A 180 16.23 5.16 -9.98
CA ILE A 180 16.25 5.77 -11.32
C ILE A 180 17.27 5.05 -12.22
N GLU A 181 18.49 4.83 -11.71
CA GLU A 181 19.56 4.13 -12.45
C GLU A 181 19.16 2.70 -12.82
N ALA A 182 18.49 1.96 -11.92
CA ALA A 182 17.94 0.65 -12.23
C ALA A 182 16.90 0.72 -13.35
N GLY A 183 16.01 1.73 -13.31
CA GLY A 183 14.99 1.96 -14.33
C GLY A 183 15.55 2.26 -15.72
N LEU A 184 16.69 2.94 -15.80
CA LEU A 184 17.39 3.20 -17.06
C LEU A 184 17.96 1.91 -17.68
N GLY A 185 18.16 0.85 -16.89
CA GLY A 185 18.65 -0.44 -17.34
C GLY A 185 17.56 -1.36 -17.91
N PHE A 186 16.28 -1.09 -17.66
CA PHE A 186 15.17 -1.90 -18.16
C PHE A 186 14.75 -1.49 -19.58
N SER A 187 14.40 -2.48 -20.39
CA SER A 187 13.83 -2.25 -21.72
C SER A 187 12.33 -1.99 -21.66
N ALA A 188 11.75 -1.47 -22.75
CA ALA A 188 10.31 -1.39 -22.92
C ALA A 188 9.61 -2.76 -22.86
N ALA A 189 10.29 -3.83 -23.29
CA ALA A 189 9.78 -5.19 -23.22
C ALA A 189 9.72 -5.69 -21.74
N ASP A 190 10.70 -5.33 -20.92
CA ASP A 190 10.68 -5.65 -19.47
C ASP A 190 9.52 -4.98 -18.76
N LEU A 191 9.25 -3.72 -19.08
CA LEU A 191 8.11 -2.98 -18.53
C LEU A 191 6.78 -3.58 -19.00
N ALA A 192 6.65 -3.93 -20.28
CA ALA A 192 5.45 -4.57 -20.81
C ALA A 192 5.19 -5.94 -20.13
N ALA A 193 6.24 -6.74 -19.95
CA ALA A 193 6.15 -8.00 -19.22
C ALA A 193 5.72 -7.80 -17.76
N ALA A 194 6.21 -6.75 -17.09
CA ALA A 194 5.80 -6.40 -15.72
C ALA A 194 4.30 -6.04 -15.65
N TYR A 195 3.75 -5.36 -16.63
CA TYR A 195 2.31 -5.09 -16.69
C TYR A 195 1.47 -6.37 -16.88
N MET A 196 1.92 -7.32 -17.69
CA MET A 196 1.27 -8.62 -17.82
C MET A 196 1.33 -9.43 -16.51
N GLN A 197 2.47 -9.41 -15.82
CA GLN A 197 2.62 -10.04 -14.50
C GLN A 197 1.72 -9.40 -13.45
N ARG A 198 1.58 -8.06 -13.48
CA ARG A 198 0.64 -7.32 -12.62
C ARG A 198 -0.79 -7.81 -12.81
N ASP A 199 -1.23 -7.97 -14.04
CA ASP A 199 -2.58 -8.45 -14.37
C ASP A 199 -2.81 -9.88 -13.85
N ALA A 200 -1.86 -10.78 -14.10
CA ALA A 200 -1.91 -12.15 -13.58
C ALA A 200 -1.97 -12.19 -12.03
N TYR A 201 -1.20 -11.32 -11.37
CA TYR A 201 -1.21 -11.19 -9.92
C TYR A 201 -2.55 -10.69 -9.38
N PHE A 202 -3.15 -9.70 -10.05
CA PHE A 202 -4.50 -9.22 -9.73
C PHE A 202 -5.55 -10.33 -9.84
N HIS A 203 -5.50 -11.12 -10.91
CA HIS A 203 -6.41 -12.26 -11.09
C HIS A 203 -6.27 -13.31 -9.99
N GLY A 204 -5.05 -13.64 -9.58
CA GLY A 204 -4.81 -14.57 -8.48
C GLY A 204 -5.40 -14.07 -7.15
N TRP A 205 -5.23 -12.79 -6.85
CA TRP A 205 -5.88 -12.16 -5.68
C TRP A 205 -7.40 -12.19 -5.78
N ARG A 206 -7.97 -11.88 -6.94
CA ARG A 206 -9.41 -11.94 -7.15
C ARG A 206 -9.98 -13.34 -6.94
N GLN A 207 -9.28 -14.37 -7.40
CA GLN A 207 -9.68 -15.75 -7.17
C GLN A 207 -9.67 -16.10 -5.69
N PHE A 208 -8.60 -15.75 -4.97
CA PHE A 208 -8.51 -15.97 -3.53
C PHE A 208 -9.61 -15.23 -2.76
N MET A 209 -9.80 -13.96 -3.05
CA MET A 209 -10.82 -13.12 -2.38
C MET A 209 -12.27 -13.47 -2.76
N ALA A 210 -12.52 -14.42 -3.65
CA ALA A 210 -13.87 -14.93 -3.90
C ALA A 210 -14.41 -15.72 -2.69
N ASP A 211 -13.54 -16.23 -1.85
CA ASP A 211 -13.88 -17.00 -0.65
C ASP A 211 -13.88 -16.15 0.64
N TYR A 212 -13.44 -14.90 0.60
CA TYR A 212 -13.27 -14.03 1.76
C TYR A 212 -13.81 -12.63 1.51
N ASP A 213 -14.40 -12.05 2.57
CA ASP A 213 -14.85 -10.65 2.57
C ASP A 213 -13.69 -9.68 2.85
N LEU A 214 -12.78 -10.10 3.73
CA LEU A 214 -11.61 -9.31 4.14
C LEU A 214 -10.37 -10.19 4.26
N MET A 215 -9.20 -9.55 4.18
CA MET A 215 -7.93 -10.15 4.56
C MET A 215 -7.21 -9.28 5.57
N LEU A 216 -6.68 -9.89 6.61
CA LEU A 216 -5.87 -9.27 7.65
C LEU A 216 -4.42 -9.73 7.52
N THR A 217 -3.50 -8.77 7.63
CA THR A 217 -2.06 -9.00 7.69
C THR A 217 -1.44 -7.98 8.65
N PRO A 218 -0.22 -8.16 9.11
CA PRO A 218 0.56 -7.01 9.58
C PRO A 218 0.61 -5.92 8.49
N THR A 219 0.61 -4.65 8.87
CA THR A 219 0.87 -3.57 7.90
C THR A 219 2.34 -3.55 7.50
N LEU A 220 3.21 -3.80 8.47
CA LEU A 220 4.66 -3.77 8.32
C LEU A 220 5.27 -4.99 9.02
N PRO A 221 6.39 -5.51 8.51
CA PRO A 221 7.04 -6.67 9.08
C PRO A 221 7.89 -6.36 10.31
N VAL A 222 8.04 -5.09 10.67
CA VAL A 222 8.84 -4.58 11.80
C VAL A 222 8.11 -3.45 12.51
N THR A 223 8.50 -3.17 13.75
CA THR A 223 8.16 -1.93 14.46
C THR A 223 8.95 -0.75 13.90
N ALA A 224 8.60 0.47 14.31
CA ALA A 224 9.37 1.65 13.96
C ALA A 224 10.84 1.50 14.39
N PHE A 225 11.74 1.87 13.51
CA PHE A 225 13.19 1.82 13.72
C PHE A 225 13.78 3.23 13.91
N GLU A 226 15.07 3.33 14.19
CA GLU A 226 15.74 4.60 14.52
C GLU A 226 15.61 5.65 13.41
N ALA A 227 15.40 6.90 13.82
CA ALA A 227 15.38 8.03 12.90
C ALA A 227 16.76 8.20 12.23
N GLY A 228 16.77 8.45 10.92
CA GLY A 228 17.98 8.54 10.12
C GLY A 228 18.40 7.22 9.46
N GLN A 229 17.73 6.13 9.77
CA GLN A 229 17.85 4.87 9.04
C GLN A 229 16.80 4.82 7.93
N ASP A 230 17.21 4.58 6.68
CA ASP A 230 16.31 4.58 5.52
C ASP A 230 15.36 3.37 5.52
N TYR A 231 15.88 2.20 5.94
CA TYR A 231 15.14 0.93 6.03
C TYR A 231 15.87 -0.06 6.93
N PRO A 232 15.19 -1.08 7.49
CA PRO A 232 15.87 -2.13 8.24
C PRO A 232 16.70 -2.99 7.28
N GLY A 233 18.00 -3.12 7.52
CA GLY A 233 18.90 -3.91 6.67
C GLY A 233 18.56 -5.40 6.65
N GLN A 234 17.97 -5.90 7.76
CA GLN A 234 17.53 -7.29 7.91
C GLN A 234 16.21 -7.35 8.69
N ILE A 235 15.36 -8.33 8.34
CA ILE A 235 14.13 -8.67 9.06
C ILE A 235 14.11 -10.18 9.29
N ALA A 236 14.01 -10.62 10.55
CA ALA A 236 14.03 -12.04 10.94
C ALA A 236 15.17 -12.83 10.24
N GLY A 237 16.35 -12.21 10.12
CA GLY A 237 17.54 -12.83 9.51
C GLY A 237 17.59 -12.84 7.99
N ARG A 238 16.63 -12.23 7.30
CA ARG A 238 16.65 -12.04 5.84
C ARG A 238 17.04 -10.61 5.49
N ASP A 239 17.96 -10.46 4.53
CA ASP A 239 18.35 -9.16 4.02
C ASP A 239 17.20 -8.45 3.29
N THR A 240 17.15 -7.13 3.42
CA THR A 240 16.15 -6.28 2.77
C THR A 240 16.82 -5.20 1.92
N THR A 241 16.04 -4.53 1.10
CA THR A 241 16.46 -3.40 0.27
C THR A 241 15.58 -2.20 0.52
N TYR A 242 15.90 -1.06 -0.10
CA TYR A 242 15.21 0.22 0.04
C TYR A 242 13.68 0.16 -0.07
N LEU A 243 13.11 -0.79 -0.81
CA LEU A 243 11.66 -0.98 -0.93
C LEU A 243 11.18 -2.39 -0.54
N SER A 244 12.02 -3.44 -0.66
CA SER A 244 11.56 -4.82 -0.45
C SER A 244 11.13 -5.13 0.99
N TRP A 245 11.53 -4.32 1.97
CA TRP A 245 11.11 -4.44 3.35
C TRP A 245 9.61 -4.17 3.57
N THR A 246 8.92 -3.62 2.59
CA THR A 246 7.48 -3.27 2.68
C THR A 246 6.56 -4.35 2.07
N ALA A 247 6.90 -5.61 2.28
CA ALA A 247 6.28 -6.79 1.66
C ALA A 247 4.75 -6.91 1.81
N PHE A 248 4.14 -6.24 2.78
CA PHE A 248 2.68 -6.23 2.98
C PHE A 248 1.96 -5.09 2.25
N THR A 249 2.68 -4.02 1.89
CA THR A 249 2.02 -2.83 1.35
C THR A 249 2.00 -2.76 -0.16
N TYR A 250 3.13 -3.01 -0.85
CA TYR A 250 3.17 -2.92 -2.31
C TYR A 250 2.29 -3.94 -3.05
N PRO A 251 1.97 -5.13 -2.52
CA PRO A 251 1.04 -6.05 -3.20
C PRO A 251 -0.33 -5.43 -3.45
N MET A 252 -0.82 -4.62 -2.51
CA MET A 252 -2.10 -3.92 -2.65
C MET A 252 -2.04 -2.75 -3.64
N ASN A 253 -0.85 -2.24 -3.96
CA ASN A 253 -0.68 -1.29 -5.05
C ASN A 253 -0.66 -1.99 -6.41
N VAL A 254 -0.02 -3.16 -6.48
CA VAL A 254 -0.02 -4.01 -7.70
C VAL A 254 -1.44 -4.39 -8.09
N THR A 255 -2.25 -4.82 -7.13
CA THR A 255 -3.63 -5.24 -7.39
C THR A 255 -4.60 -4.06 -7.58
N GLY A 256 -4.30 -2.90 -7.01
CA GLY A 256 -5.23 -1.77 -6.95
C GLY A 256 -6.39 -1.98 -5.96
N LEU A 257 -6.40 -3.08 -5.18
CA LEU A 257 -7.41 -3.34 -4.15
C LEU A 257 -7.27 -2.36 -2.97
N PRO A 258 -8.36 -2.02 -2.27
CA PRO A 258 -8.29 -1.13 -1.10
C PRO A 258 -7.53 -1.79 0.04
N ALA A 259 -6.86 -0.98 0.85
CA ALA A 259 -6.18 -1.44 2.07
C ALA A 259 -6.07 -0.32 3.11
N ALA A 260 -6.10 -0.68 4.38
CA ALA A 260 -5.99 0.25 5.49
C ALA A 260 -4.95 -0.20 6.52
N SER A 261 -4.49 0.75 7.32
CA SER A 261 -3.60 0.52 8.47
C SER A 261 -4.09 1.32 9.66
#